data_f004a7ebc469594a350e2563d588ab62
#
_entry.id   f004a7ebc469594a350e2563d588ab62
#
_cell.length_a   1.000
_cell.length_b   1.000
_cell.length_c   1.000
_cell.angle_alpha   90.00
_cell.angle_beta   90.00
_cell.angle_gamma   90.00
#
_symmetry.space_group_name_H-M   'P 1'
#
loop_
_entity.id
_entity.type
_entity.pdbx_description
1 polymer ?
#
loop_
_entity_poly.entity_id
_entity_poly.type
_entity_poly.pdbx_seq_one_letter_code
_entity_poly.pdbx_strand_id
1 'polypeptide(L)'
;MAARARSPAMNEIDHETLHLEAAVFRRLREHLLDARPDVQNIDLMILAGFCRNCLADWYREAAEARGIAMTKDEAREAVYGRPFAEWKAEHQREATPEQLAAFEAARKAHG
;
A
#
# COMPACT_ATOMS: atom_id res chain seq x y z
N MET A 1 22.52 -17.50 6.69
CA MET A 1 22.29 -17.02 5.34
C MET A 1 23.00 -15.68 5.14
N ALA A 2 23.66 -15.53 4.04
CA ALA A 2 24.33 -14.27 3.77
C ALA A 2 23.29 -13.21 3.41
N ALA A 3 23.36 -12.08 4.10
CA ALA A 3 22.51 -10.96 3.77
C ALA A 3 22.94 -10.37 2.42
N ARG A 4 21.99 -9.91 1.69
CA ARG A 4 22.31 -9.20 0.45
C ARG A 4 22.88 -7.86 0.79
N ALA A 5 24.03 -7.54 0.26
CA ALA A 5 24.69 -6.27 0.52
C ALA A 5 23.99 -5.11 -0.19
N ARG A 6 23.25 -5.41 -1.22
CA ARG A 6 22.54 -4.41 -2.03
C ARG A 6 21.36 -5.05 -2.72
N SER A 7 20.42 -4.23 -3.14
CA SER A 7 19.29 -4.72 -3.92
C SER A 7 19.73 -5.05 -5.33
N PRO A 8 19.38 -6.21 -5.84
CA PRO A 8 19.68 -6.53 -7.24
C PRO A 8 18.80 -5.72 -8.18
N ALA A 9 19.19 -5.62 -9.43
CA ALA A 9 18.33 -5.05 -10.44
C ALA A 9 17.06 -5.91 -10.56
N MET A 10 15.96 -5.29 -10.98
CA MET A 10 14.67 -5.99 -11.04
C MET A 10 14.72 -7.27 -11.86
N ASN A 11 15.44 -7.23 -13.00
CA ASN A 11 15.55 -8.40 -13.87
C ASN A 11 16.50 -9.47 -13.34
N GLU A 12 17.18 -9.19 -12.23
CA GLU A 12 18.12 -10.13 -11.61
C GLU A 12 17.60 -10.75 -10.34
N ILE A 13 16.37 -10.40 -9.92
CA ILE A 13 15.78 -10.93 -8.68
C ILE A 13 15.40 -12.40 -8.94
N ASP A 14 15.94 -13.30 -8.13
CA ASP A 14 15.63 -14.72 -8.26
C ASP A 14 14.28 -15.08 -7.65
N HIS A 15 13.85 -16.31 -7.88
CA HIS A 15 12.56 -16.80 -7.43
C HIS A 15 12.42 -16.77 -5.91
N GLU A 16 13.47 -17.13 -5.21
CA GLU A 16 13.40 -17.15 -3.75
C GLU A 16 13.21 -15.75 -3.20
N THR A 17 13.96 -14.78 -3.71
CA THR A 17 13.81 -13.39 -3.31
C THR A 17 12.41 -12.89 -3.60
N LEU A 18 11.87 -13.23 -4.77
CA LEU A 18 10.50 -12.83 -5.13
C LEU A 18 9.47 -13.39 -4.14
N HIS A 19 9.65 -14.66 -3.73
CA HIS A 19 8.76 -15.28 -2.75
C HIS A 19 8.84 -14.58 -1.39
N LEU A 20 10.05 -14.24 -0.96
CA LEU A 20 10.24 -13.55 0.31
C LEU A 20 9.59 -12.18 0.29
N GLU A 21 9.79 -11.45 -0.79
CA GLU A 21 9.20 -10.13 -0.94
C GLU A 21 7.69 -10.21 -1.00
N ALA A 22 7.15 -11.19 -1.71
CA ALA A 22 5.71 -11.39 -1.77
C ALA A 22 5.13 -11.73 -0.40
N ALA A 23 5.85 -12.57 0.36
CA ALA A 23 5.40 -12.94 1.69
C ALA A 23 5.35 -11.74 2.62
N VAL A 24 6.35 -10.86 2.54
CA VAL A 24 6.38 -9.65 3.35
C VAL A 24 5.25 -8.69 2.95
N PHE A 25 5.02 -8.55 1.65
CA PHE A 25 3.92 -7.70 1.18
C PHE A 25 2.58 -8.23 1.67
N ARG A 26 2.37 -9.54 1.60
CA ARG A 26 1.12 -10.14 2.08
C ARG A 26 0.95 -9.93 3.56
N ARG A 27 2.04 -10.04 4.33
CA ARG A 27 2.01 -9.79 5.77
C ARG A 27 1.66 -8.34 6.08
N LEU A 28 2.25 -7.41 5.34
CA LEU A 28 1.92 -5.99 5.48
C LEU A 28 0.45 -5.75 5.18
N ARG A 29 -0.05 -6.34 4.11
CA ARG A 29 -1.43 -6.19 3.71
C ARG A 29 -2.36 -6.71 4.82
N GLU A 30 -2.11 -7.91 5.31
CA GLU A 30 -2.91 -8.48 6.40
C GLU A 30 -2.89 -7.59 7.63
N HIS A 31 -1.74 -7.02 7.93
CA HIS A 31 -1.64 -6.14 9.09
C HIS A 31 -2.52 -4.91 8.94
N LEU A 32 -2.47 -4.28 7.78
CA LEU A 32 -3.21 -3.04 7.54
C LEU A 32 -4.71 -3.27 7.34
N LEU A 33 -5.09 -4.42 6.80
CA LEU A 33 -6.48 -4.67 6.44
C LEU A 33 -7.23 -5.49 7.48
N ASP A 34 -6.55 -6.40 8.17
CA ASP A 34 -7.19 -7.32 9.09
C ASP A 34 -6.85 -7.02 10.55
N ALA A 35 -5.58 -6.75 10.85
CA ALA A 35 -5.17 -6.50 12.22
C ALA A 35 -5.47 -5.07 12.66
N ARG A 36 -5.23 -4.10 11.79
CA ARG A 36 -5.40 -2.69 12.12
C ARG A 36 -6.22 -1.94 11.09
N PRO A 37 -7.45 -2.39 10.78
CA PRO A 37 -8.30 -1.65 9.86
C PRO A 37 -8.80 -0.32 10.46
N ASP A 38 -8.63 -0.15 11.77
CA ASP A 38 -9.02 1.06 12.50
C ASP A 38 -8.17 2.26 12.11
N VAL A 39 -6.92 2.03 11.72
CA VAL A 39 -6.03 3.13 11.34
C VAL A 39 -6.49 3.68 10.00
N GLN A 40 -6.82 4.96 9.97
CA GLN A 40 -7.35 5.59 8.77
C GLN A 40 -6.25 5.84 7.75
N ASN A 41 -6.63 5.84 6.48
CA ASN A 41 -5.66 6.12 5.42
C ASN A 41 -5.00 7.49 5.61
N ILE A 42 -5.75 8.48 6.07
CA ILE A 42 -5.18 9.79 6.32
C ILE A 42 -4.13 9.74 7.42
N ASP A 43 -4.32 8.90 8.45
CA ASP A 43 -3.32 8.74 9.51
C ASP A 43 -2.03 8.16 8.96
N LEU A 44 -2.13 7.17 8.08
CA LEU A 44 -0.96 6.59 7.44
C LEU A 44 -0.23 7.63 6.58
N MET A 45 -0.98 8.42 5.84
CA MET A 45 -0.38 9.48 5.02
C MET A 45 0.36 10.50 5.88
N ILE A 46 -0.22 10.88 7.00
CA ILE A 46 0.41 11.82 7.92
C ILE A 46 1.70 11.24 8.49
N LEU A 47 1.63 9.99 8.94
CA LEU A 47 2.75 9.34 9.62
C LEU A 47 3.86 8.93 8.68
N ALA A 48 3.52 8.31 7.56
CA ALA A 48 4.49 7.61 6.73
C ALA A 48 4.51 8.04 5.27
N GLY A 49 3.59 8.90 4.86
CA GLY A 49 3.55 9.39 3.48
C GLY A 49 2.95 8.42 2.48
N PHE A 50 2.34 7.36 2.93
CA PHE A 50 1.61 6.44 2.05
C PHE A 50 0.41 5.88 2.79
N CYS A 51 -0.52 5.29 2.04
CA CYS A 51 -1.66 4.62 2.63
C CYS A 51 -2.00 3.37 1.83
N ARG A 52 -3.09 2.70 2.20
CA ARG A 52 -3.53 1.48 1.50
C ARG A 52 -3.79 1.75 0.03
N ASN A 53 -4.31 2.91 -0.31
CA ASN A 53 -4.55 3.27 -1.71
C ASN A 53 -3.25 3.47 -2.48
N CYS A 54 -2.21 3.95 -1.82
CA CYS A 54 -0.90 4.06 -2.47
C CYS A 54 -0.34 2.69 -2.80
N LEU A 55 -0.54 1.70 -1.90
CA LEU A 55 -0.14 0.33 -2.20
C LEU A 55 -0.87 -0.19 -3.45
N ALA A 56 -2.15 0.15 -3.58
CA ALA A 56 -2.91 -0.25 -4.76
C ALA A 56 -2.37 0.43 -6.02
N ASP A 57 -2.02 1.70 -5.92
CA ASP A 57 -1.44 2.42 -7.06
C ASP A 57 -0.11 1.79 -7.49
N TRP A 58 0.74 1.45 -6.54
CA TRP A 58 2.01 0.79 -6.82
C TRP A 58 1.81 -0.60 -7.42
N TYR A 59 0.79 -1.31 -6.95
CA TYR A 59 0.45 -2.62 -7.49
C TYR A 59 0.04 -2.51 -8.96
N ARG A 60 -0.77 -1.50 -9.27
CA ARG A 60 -1.17 -1.24 -10.65
C ARG A 60 0.01 -0.86 -11.52
N GLU A 61 0.90 -0.01 -11.02
CA GLU A 61 2.10 0.39 -11.75
C GLU A 61 2.98 -0.82 -12.05
N ALA A 62 3.12 -1.72 -11.08
CA ALA A 62 3.90 -2.94 -11.27
C ALA A 62 3.26 -3.83 -12.34
N ALA A 63 1.93 -3.92 -12.36
CA ALA A 63 1.23 -4.68 -13.38
C ALA A 63 1.46 -4.08 -14.76
N GLU A 64 1.36 -2.76 -14.87
CA GLU A 64 1.57 -2.07 -16.16
C GLU A 64 3.00 -2.27 -16.66
N ALA A 65 3.97 -2.25 -15.76
CA ALA A 65 5.36 -2.47 -16.14
C ALA A 65 5.59 -3.86 -16.73
N ARG A 66 4.70 -4.79 -16.42
CA ARG A 66 4.77 -6.15 -16.96
C ARG A 66 3.78 -6.38 -18.09
N GLY A 67 3.15 -5.32 -18.61
CA GLY A 67 2.22 -5.43 -19.71
C GLY A 67 0.86 -5.99 -19.33
N ILE A 68 0.53 -5.97 -18.04
CA ILE A 68 -0.76 -6.46 -17.56
C ILE A 68 -1.71 -5.27 -17.42
N ALA A 69 -2.80 -5.30 -18.16
CA ALA A 69 -3.83 -4.27 -18.06
C ALA A 69 -4.58 -4.45 -16.74
N MET A 70 -4.67 -3.38 -15.97
CA MET A 70 -5.33 -3.45 -14.68
C MET A 70 -5.99 -2.10 -14.39
N THR A 71 -7.25 -2.13 -13.99
CA THR A 71 -7.94 -0.91 -13.60
C THR A 71 -7.58 -0.54 -12.17
N LYS A 72 -7.87 0.70 -11.82
CA LYS A 72 -7.67 1.18 -10.45
C LYS A 72 -8.48 0.35 -9.45
N ASP A 73 -9.72 0.03 -9.79
CA ASP A 73 -10.57 -0.76 -8.92
C ASP A 73 -10.05 -2.18 -8.74
N GLU A 74 -9.54 -2.78 -9.81
CA GLU A 74 -8.93 -4.11 -9.72
C GLU A 74 -7.72 -4.10 -8.81
N ALA A 75 -6.88 -3.08 -8.90
CA ALA A 75 -5.71 -2.97 -8.04
C ALA A 75 -6.11 -2.79 -6.58
N ARG A 76 -7.14 -1.97 -6.33
CA ARG A 76 -7.63 -1.78 -4.97
C ARG A 76 -8.21 -3.07 -4.41
N GLU A 77 -8.95 -3.82 -5.22
CA GLU A 77 -9.48 -5.09 -4.76
C GLU A 77 -8.36 -6.09 -4.44
N ALA A 78 -7.29 -6.07 -5.22
CA ALA A 78 -6.13 -6.94 -4.94
C ALA A 78 -5.51 -6.61 -3.58
N VAL A 79 -5.41 -5.33 -3.23
CA VAL A 79 -4.82 -4.91 -1.97
C VAL A 79 -5.80 -5.10 -0.81
N TYR A 80 -7.05 -4.69 -0.97
CA TYR A 80 -8.03 -4.76 0.11
C TYR A 80 -8.62 -6.15 0.31
N GLY A 81 -8.49 -7.03 -0.68
CA GLY A 81 -9.07 -8.38 -0.62
C GLY A 81 -10.56 -8.41 -0.85
N ARG A 82 -11.17 -7.28 -1.18
CA ARG A 82 -12.59 -7.14 -1.49
C ARG A 82 -12.80 -5.77 -2.15
N PRO A 83 -13.99 -5.51 -2.70
CA PRO A 83 -14.23 -4.19 -3.30
C PRO A 83 -13.95 -3.06 -2.31
N PHE A 84 -13.24 -2.04 -2.77
CA PHE A 84 -12.87 -0.92 -1.92
C PHE A 84 -14.08 -0.23 -1.30
N ALA A 85 -15.17 -0.14 -2.06
CA ALA A 85 -16.39 0.50 -1.56
C ALA A 85 -16.91 -0.19 -0.30
N GLU A 86 -16.79 -1.52 -0.22
CA GLU A 86 -17.22 -2.26 0.96
C GLU A 86 -16.33 -1.96 2.16
N TRP A 87 -15.02 -1.99 1.94
CA TRP A 87 -14.09 -1.67 3.01
C TRP A 87 -14.29 -0.25 3.51
N LYS A 88 -14.45 0.68 2.57
CA LYS A 88 -14.65 2.09 2.88
C LYS A 88 -15.89 2.28 3.74
N ALA A 89 -16.98 1.62 3.38
CA ALA A 89 -18.24 1.75 4.12
C ALA A 89 -18.11 1.24 5.56
N GLU A 90 -17.31 0.20 5.78
CA GLU A 90 -17.16 -0.39 7.11
C GLU A 90 -16.11 0.31 7.97
N HIS A 91 -15.06 0.83 7.37
CA HIS A 91 -13.89 1.25 8.14
C HIS A 91 -13.49 2.71 7.98
N GLN A 92 -13.77 3.32 6.85
CA GLN A 92 -13.33 4.69 6.64
C GLN A 92 -14.25 5.68 7.33
N ARG A 93 -13.65 6.60 8.07
CA ARG A 93 -14.37 7.65 8.76
C ARG A 93 -14.02 9.00 8.17
N GLU A 94 -14.89 9.96 8.37
CA GLU A 94 -14.62 11.31 7.93
C GLU A 94 -13.43 11.87 8.71
N ALA A 95 -12.49 12.52 8.00
CA ALA A 95 -11.32 13.09 8.64
C ALA A 95 -11.72 14.28 9.54
N THR A 96 -11.08 14.35 10.70
CA THR A 96 -11.29 15.49 11.61
C THR A 96 -10.53 16.70 11.08
N PRO A 97 -10.92 17.92 11.54
CA PRO A 97 -10.14 19.11 11.18
C PRO A 97 -8.67 19.01 11.56
N GLU A 98 -8.38 18.36 12.69
CA GLU A 98 -6.99 18.14 13.13
C GLU A 98 -6.23 17.23 12.17
N GLN A 99 -6.89 16.17 11.71
CA GLN A 99 -6.27 15.27 10.74
C GLN A 99 -6.01 15.97 9.41
N LEU A 100 -6.97 16.78 8.97
CA LEU A 100 -6.81 17.52 7.71
C LEU A 100 -5.65 18.50 7.80
N ALA A 101 -5.53 19.21 8.92
CA ALA A 101 -4.43 20.15 9.12
C ALA A 101 -3.08 19.43 9.17
N ALA A 102 -3.01 18.30 9.88
CA ALA A 102 -1.80 17.52 9.98
C ALA A 102 -1.39 16.93 8.62
N PHE A 103 -2.36 16.49 7.84
CA PHE A 103 -2.11 15.97 6.51
C PHE A 103 -1.52 17.07 5.60
N GLU A 104 -2.10 18.26 5.65
CA GLU A 104 -1.62 19.37 4.83
C GLU A 104 -0.20 19.74 5.21
N ALA A 105 0.10 19.79 6.51
CA ALA A 105 1.44 20.10 7.01
C ALA A 105 2.45 19.02 6.55
N ALA A 106 2.06 17.75 6.65
CA ALA A 106 2.94 16.65 6.23
C ALA A 106 3.19 16.69 4.73
N ARG A 107 2.16 16.98 3.96
CA ARG A 107 2.27 17.07 2.50
C ARG A 107 3.24 18.20 2.10
N LYS A 108 3.14 19.34 2.76
CA LYS A 108 4.03 20.45 2.46
C LYS A 108 5.48 20.16 2.86
N ALA A 109 5.68 19.45 3.98
CA ALA A 109 7.01 19.12 4.46
C ALA A 109 7.72 18.11 3.54
N HIS A 110 6.97 17.21 2.91
CA HIS A 110 7.57 16.12 2.14
C HIS A 110 7.19 16.14 0.65
N GLY A 111 6.33 17.02 0.29
CA GLY A 111 5.89 17.16 -1.09
C GLY A 111 6.70 18.16 -1.85
#